data_b2468dd4ef38a2806395eb89b0f5bcd7
#
_entry.id   b2468dd4ef38a2806395eb89b0f5bcd7
#
_cell.length_a   1.000
_cell.length_b   1.000
_cell.length_c   1.000
_cell.angle_alpha   90.00
_cell.angle_beta   90.00
_cell.angle_gamma   90.00
#
_symmetry.space_group_name_H-M   'P 1'
#
loop_
_entity.id
_entity.type
_entity.pdbx_description
1 polymer ?
#
loop_
_entity_poly.entity_id
_entity_poly.type
_entity_poly.pdbx_seq_one_letter_code
_entity_poly.pdbx_strand_id
1 'polypeptide(L)'
;MKIFQITLFTILFCFTTSCQQQKVDHRPTISVSIAPLAFLTEQIVDSDFVINTLVPSGANVETYEPTQTQMRQVAQSQFYISTGLLDYEQQLNNSIQHNMPNVRNINVSKGISLITGHAHLHSEKHHHSISESNAVDTAHEQFRESSMTAQTSITGIDPHIWNSPRSAKVIAKNIYDGLTALYPDSIRYKTNYEKLISRLDSLDYALNEMFQTGNTAFIIYHPALTYLARDYNLRQISLEKEGKEPSAEYLKQLIDTVKKLNINQIFYQQQFSRSSVEALSNELDIPAIPFDPLAPNLIQNTLNICTQIAHP
;
A
#
# COMPACT_ATOMS: atom_id res chain seq x y z
N MET A 1 63.64 13.30 -62.63
CA MET A 1 63.34 13.66 -61.26
C MET A 1 61.87 14.08 -61.22
N LYS A 2 60.99 13.22 -60.73
CA LYS A 2 59.55 13.48 -60.67
C LYS A 2 59.23 13.88 -59.23
N ILE A 3 58.73 15.08 -59.09
CA ILE A 3 58.28 15.64 -57.79
C ILE A 3 56.87 15.10 -57.56
N PHE A 4 56.73 14.35 -56.50
CA PHE A 4 55.42 13.80 -56.01
C PHE A 4 54.75 14.86 -55.10
N GLN A 5 53.67 15.47 -55.58
CA GLN A 5 52.82 16.32 -54.77
C GLN A 5 51.86 15.44 -53.96
N ILE A 6 52.07 15.42 -52.67
CA ILE A 6 51.11 14.80 -51.67
C ILE A 6 50.07 15.86 -51.29
N THR A 7 48.89 15.70 -51.86
CA THR A 7 47.73 16.51 -51.48
C THR A 7 47.12 15.92 -50.24
N LEU A 8 47.32 16.61 -49.11
CA LEU A 8 46.74 16.25 -47.81
C LEU A 8 45.27 16.63 -47.82
N PHE A 9 44.38 15.64 -47.94
CA PHE A 9 42.94 15.80 -47.85
C PHE A 9 42.54 15.82 -46.38
N THR A 10 42.34 17.02 -45.80
CA THR A 10 41.87 17.21 -44.43
C THR A 10 40.36 16.97 -44.41
N ILE A 11 39.95 15.77 -43.98
CA ILE A 11 38.55 15.46 -43.72
C ILE A 11 38.16 16.15 -42.40
N LEU A 12 37.45 17.27 -42.53
CA LEU A 12 36.80 17.95 -41.40
C LEU A 12 35.58 17.13 -40.97
N PHE A 13 35.77 16.25 -39.98
CA PHE A 13 34.69 15.47 -39.38
C PHE A 13 33.89 16.42 -38.47
N CYS A 14 32.82 17.01 -39.01
CA CYS A 14 31.84 17.74 -38.21
C CYS A 14 31.11 16.74 -37.33
N PHE A 15 31.54 16.60 -36.07
CA PHE A 15 30.73 16.00 -35.02
C PHE A 15 29.54 16.92 -34.76
N THR A 16 28.43 16.66 -35.44
CA THR A 16 27.13 17.18 -35.01
C THR A 16 26.76 16.44 -33.70
N THR A 17 27.18 16.98 -32.57
CA THR A 17 26.58 16.62 -31.29
C THR A 17 25.10 17.02 -31.36
N SER A 18 24.27 16.08 -31.78
CA SER A 18 22.82 16.19 -31.61
C SER A 18 22.56 16.25 -30.11
N CYS A 19 22.50 17.46 -29.58
CA CYS A 19 21.97 17.70 -28.24
C CYS A 19 20.49 17.32 -28.33
N GLN A 20 20.18 16.08 -27.96
CA GLN A 20 18.82 15.61 -27.85
C GLN A 20 18.19 16.45 -26.73
N GLN A 21 17.53 17.52 -27.11
CA GLN A 21 16.82 18.40 -26.22
C GLN A 21 15.75 17.57 -25.55
N GLN A 22 16.01 17.15 -24.32
CA GLN A 22 15.05 16.43 -23.50
C GLN A 22 13.82 17.34 -23.42
N LYS A 23 12.72 16.92 -24.06
CA LYS A 23 11.45 17.66 -23.96
C LYS A 23 11.11 17.79 -22.49
N VAL A 24 11.22 18.99 -21.97
CA VAL A 24 10.77 19.28 -20.61
C VAL A 24 9.26 19.05 -20.59
N ASP A 25 8.83 18.10 -19.77
CA ASP A 25 7.40 17.84 -19.56
C ASP A 25 6.83 18.98 -18.71
N HIS A 26 5.93 19.77 -19.28
CA HIS A 26 5.32 20.92 -18.63
C HIS A 26 4.01 20.58 -17.90
N ARG A 27 3.62 19.30 -17.89
CA ARG A 27 2.43 18.89 -17.16
C ARG A 27 2.63 19.11 -15.64
N PRO A 28 1.57 19.50 -14.92
CA PRO A 28 1.64 19.55 -13.46
C PRO A 28 1.92 18.15 -12.89
N THR A 29 2.52 18.12 -11.71
CA THR A 29 2.92 16.87 -11.04
C THR A 29 1.98 16.55 -9.89
N ILE A 30 1.65 15.28 -9.74
CA ILE A 30 1.06 14.69 -8.53
C ILE A 30 2.11 13.78 -7.91
N SER A 31 2.47 14.00 -6.65
CA SER A 31 3.25 13.04 -5.88
C SER A 31 2.32 12.10 -5.12
N VAL A 32 2.62 10.81 -5.16
CA VAL A 32 1.88 9.78 -4.43
C VAL A 32 2.83 8.97 -3.55
N SER A 33 2.35 8.49 -2.42
CA SER A 33 3.19 7.75 -1.48
C SER A 33 3.63 6.39 -2.04
N ILE A 34 2.74 5.64 -2.65
CA ILE A 34 2.94 4.24 -3.08
C ILE A 34 2.37 3.98 -4.47
N ALA A 35 2.88 2.97 -5.17
CA ALA A 35 2.48 2.61 -6.52
C ALA A 35 0.98 2.24 -6.69
N PRO A 36 0.30 1.57 -5.75
CA PRO A 36 -1.15 1.37 -5.82
C PRO A 36 -1.96 2.67 -5.90
N LEU A 37 -1.52 3.74 -5.21
CA LEU A 37 -2.16 5.06 -5.30
C LEU A 37 -1.85 5.74 -6.64
N ALA A 38 -0.63 5.54 -7.18
CA ALA A 38 -0.29 5.99 -8.53
C ALA A 38 -1.26 5.39 -9.56
N PHE A 39 -1.43 4.06 -9.52
CA PHE A 39 -2.36 3.37 -10.41
C PHE A 39 -3.78 3.95 -10.35
N LEU A 40 -4.35 4.08 -9.15
CA LEU A 40 -5.71 4.62 -9.00
C LEU A 40 -5.81 6.07 -9.49
N THR A 41 -4.79 6.89 -9.22
CA THR A 41 -4.72 8.29 -9.67
C THR A 41 -4.65 8.37 -11.19
N GLU A 42 -3.76 7.61 -11.83
CA GLU A 42 -3.60 7.55 -13.29
C GLU A 42 -4.89 7.13 -13.99
N GLN A 43 -5.63 6.17 -13.42
CA GLN A 43 -6.92 5.77 -13.98
C GLN A 43 -7.96 6.92 -13.99
N ILE A 44 -7.82 7.94 -13.14
CA ILE A 44 -8.74 9.08 -13.06
C ILE A 44 -8.24 10.23 -13.92
N VAL A 45 -6.97 10.63 -13.79
CA VAL A 45 -6.44 11.84 -14.46
C VAL A 45 -5.93 11.57 -15.88
N ASP A 46 -5.72 10.30 -16.25
CA ASP A 46 -5.12 9.91 -17.52
C ASP A 46 -3.73 10.58 -17.70
N SER A 47 -3.51 11.26 -18.79
CA SER A 47 -2.25 11.90 -19.15
C SER A 47 -2.09 13.36 -18.72
N ASP A 48 -3.01 13.91 -17.92
CA ASP A 48 -3.00 15.34 -17.54
C ASP A 48 -1.87 15.70 -16.57
N PHE A 49 -1.37 14.74 -15.85
CA PHE A 49 -0.33 14.91 -14.82
C PHE A 49 0.86 13.99 -15.06
N VAL A 50 2.00 14.42 -14.54
CA VAL A 50 3.13 13.52 -14.26
C VAL A 50 2.93 12.95 -12.86
N ILE A 51 2.87 11.63 -12.74
CA ILE A 51 2.74 10.98 -11.44
C ILE A 51 4.14 10.60 -10.92
N ASN A 52 4.46 11.06 -9.73
CA ASN A 52 5.72 10.80 -9.04
C ASN A 52 5.46 9.94 -7.81
N THR A 53 5.94 8.70 -7.81
CA THR A 53 5.77 7.76 -6.69
C THR A 53 6.98 7.83 -5.76
N LEU A 54 6.74 7.97 -4.45
CA LEU A 54 7.81 8.10 -3.47
C LEU A 54 8.47 6.76 -3.17
N VAL A 55 7.69 5.75 -2.76
CA VAL A 55 8.25 4.44 -2.39
C VAL A 55 8.59 3.66 -3.65
N PRO A 56 9.87 3.30 -3.88
CA PRO A 56 10.26 2.50 -5.02
C PRO A 56 9.80 1.05 -4.87
N SER A 57 9.70 0.34 -5.99
CA SER A 57 9.40 -1.10 -5.99
C SER A 57 10.39 -1.89 -5.12
N GLY A 58 9.87 -2.83 -4.34
CA GLY A 58 10.66 -3.70 -3.46
C GLY A 58 11.12 -3.07 -2.15
N ALA A 59 10.80 -1.80 -1.88
CA ALA A 59 11.08 -1.19 -0.58
C ALA A 59 10.03 -1.59 0.47
N ASN A 60 10.43 -1.61 1.74
CA ASN A 60 9.52 -1.78 2.85
C ASN A 60 8.84 -0.43 3.17
N VAL A 61 7.53 -0.36 2.99
CA VAL A 61 6.76 0.89 3.19
C VAL A 61 6.71 1.35 4.64
N GLU A 62 6.77 0.42 5.60
CA GLU A 62 6.64 0.73 7.03
C GLU A 62 7.90 1.38 7.61
N THR A 63 9.06 1.09 7.00
CA THR A 63 10.36 1.63 7.43
C THR A 63 10.98 2.58 6.41
N TYR A 64 10.20 2.99 5.39
CA TYR A 64 10.68 3.86 4.34
C TYR A 64 10.90 5.30 4.82
N GLU A 65 11.98 5.91 4.37
CA GLU A 65 12.27 7.33 4.59
C GLU A 65 12.53 8.03 3.25
N PRO A 66 11.73 9.06 2.90
CA PRO A 66 11.92 9.79 1.66
C PRO A 66 13.24 10.56 1.65
N THR A 67 13.92 10.53 0.51
CA THR A 67 15.15 11.30 0.29
C THR A 67 14.85 12.79 0.17
N GLN A 68 15.89 13.65 0.37
CA GLN A 68 15.79 15.10 0.17
C GLN A 68 15.35 15.48 -1.25
N THR A 69 15.71 14.67 -2.24
CA THR A 69 15.27 14.88 -3.63
C THR A 69 13.78 14.64 -3.78
N GLN A 70 13.25 13.57 -3.19
CA GLN A 70 11.82 13.27 -3.19
C GLN A 70 11.01 14.34 -2.43
N MET A 71 11.53 14.83 -1.30
CA MET A 71 10.92 15.94 -0.57
C MET A 71 10.80 17.20 -1.44
N ARG A 72 11.84 17.53 -2.23
CA ARG A 72 11.79 18.64 -3.19
C ARG A 72 10.77 18.40 -4.31
N GLN A 73 10.66 17.17 -4.81
CA GLN A 73 9.66 16.80 -5.82
C GLN A 73 8.24 16.98 -5.28
N VAL A 74 7.98 16.55 -4.04
CA VAL A 74 6.68 16.79 -3.39
C VAL A 74 6.39 18.28 -3.28
N ALA A 75 7.36 19.08 -2.85
CA ALA A 75 7.19 20.53 -2.71
C ALA A 75 6.88 21.25 -4.04
N GLN A 76 7.22 20.65 -5.18
CA GLN A 76 6.94 21.14 -6.53
C GLN A 76 5.64 20.55 -7.11
N SER A 77 5.00 19.61 -6.44
CA SER A 77 3.78 18.96 -6.89
C SER A 77 2.54 19.81 -6.59
N GLN A 78 1.50 19.66 -7.39
CA GLN A 78 0.22 20.31 -7.15
C GLN A 78 -0.60 19.57 -6.09
N PHE A 79 -0.45 18.24 -6.06
CA PHE A 79 -1.10 17.37 -5.08
C PHE A 79 -0.06 16.40 -4.47
N TYR A 80 -0.27 16.08 -3.21
CA TYR A 80 0.30 14.92 -2.55
C TYR A 80 -0.82 14.00 -2.10
N ILE A 81 -0.76 12.73 -2.52
CA ILE A 81 -1.78 11.72 -2.23
C ILE A 81 -1.16 10.62 -1.38
N SER A 82 -1.71 10.40 -0.19
CA SER A 82 -1.19 9.43 0.78
C SER A 82 -2.31 8.75 1.55
N THR A 83 -2.00 7.58 2.13
CA THR A 83 -2.92 6.93 3.08
C THR A 83 -3.00 7.72 4.39
N GLY A 84 -1.93 8.41 4.77
CA GLY A 84 -1.77 9.08 6.06
C GLY A 84 -1.56 8.11 7.22
N LEU A 85 -1.31 6.82 6.95
CA LEU A 85 -1.19 5.76 7.94
C LEU A 85 0.26 5.29 8.17
N LEU A 86 1.17 5.60 7.23
CA LEU A 86 2.59 5.29 7.34
C LEU A 86 3.34 6.42 8.04
N ASP A 87 4.35 6.09 8.84
CA ASP A 87 5.07 7.07 9.67
C ASP A 87 5.66 8.23 8.85
N TYR A 88 6.31 7.92 7.73
CA TYR A 88 6.86 8.97 6.85
C TYR A 88 5.76 9.83 6.20
N GLU A 89 4.58 9.27 5.92
CA GLU A 89 3.45 10.03 5.37
C GLU A 89 2.94 11.06 6.39
N GLN A 90 2.88 10.70 7.67
CA GLN A 90 2.46 11.60 8.75
C GLN A 90 3.44 12.76 8.90
N GLN A 91 4.76 12.48 8.89
CA GLN A 91 5.80 13.49 8.93
C GLN A 91 5.72 14.42 7.71
N LEU A 92 5.51 13.85 6.52
CA LEU A 92 5.38 14.60 5.29
C LEU A 92 4.10 15.44 5.26
N ASN A 93 2.96 14.90 5.71
CA ASN A 93 1.70 15.64 5.83
C ASN A 93 1.85 16.87 6.74
N ASN A 94 2.52 16.70 7.87
CA ASN A 94 2.84 17.83 8.78
C ASN A 94 3.74 18.85 8.08
N SER A 95 4.76 18.42 7.34
CA SER A 95 5.65 19.30 6.60
C SER A 95 4.90 20.07 5.49
N ILE A 96 4.01 19.41 4.76
CA ILE A 96 3.17 20.04 3.73
C ILE A 96 2.29 21.13 4.36
N GLN A 97 1.62 20.82 5.45
CA GLN A 97 0.71 21.75 6.12
C GLN A 97 1.42 23.04 6.56
N HIS A 98 2.68 22.97 7.02
CA HIS A 98 3.39 24.09 7.58
C HIS A 98 4.32 24.80 6.57
N ASN A 99 4.91 24.07 5.62
CA ASN A 99 6.03 24.56 4.81
C ASN A 99 5.77 24.51 3.29
N MET A 100 4.67 23.91 2.82
CA MET A 100 4.41 23.72 1.39
C MET A 100 2.97 24.19 1.00
N PRO A 101 2.66 25.49 1.11
CA PRO A 101 1.29 26.01 0.98
C PRO A 101 0.65 25.79 -0.40
N ASN A 102 1.47 25.51 -1.42
CA ASN A 102 0.99 25.28 -2.79
C ASN A 102 0.65 23.80 -3.05
N VAL A 103 1.01 22.89 -2.15
CA VAL A 103 0.74 21.44 -2.28
C VAL A 103 -0.58 21.11 -1.60
N ARG A 104 -1.53 20.56 -2.36
CA ARG A 104 -2.80 20.09 -1.81
C ARG A 104 -2.65 18.66 -1.34
N ASN A 105 -2.88 18.42 -0.05
CA ASN A 105 -2.81 17.09 0.54
C ASN A 105 -4.17 16.38 0.42
N ILE A 106 -4.16 15.15 -0.15
CA ILE A 106 -5.32 14.26 -0.26
C ILE A 106 -5.03 13.03 0.59
N ASN A 107 -5.68 12.92 1.76
CA ASN A 107 -5.65 11.71 2.58
C ASN A 107 -6.74 10.75 2.09
N VAL A 108 -6.33 9.55 1.64
CA VAL A 108 -7.24 8.59 1.02
C VAL A 108 -7.83 7.57 1.99
N SER A 109 -7.42 7.54 3.27
CA SER A 109 -7.96 6.60 4.27
C SER A 109 -9.31 7.05 4.85
N LYS A 110 -9.72 8.28 4.60
CA LYS A 110 -10.98 8.83 5.13
C LYS A 110 -12.18 7.97 4.72
N GLY A 111 -12.98 7.56 5.71
CA GLY A 111 -14.17 6.72 5.49
C GLY A 111 -13.90 5.22 5.41
N ILE A 112 -12.65 4.78 5.53
CA ILE A 112 -12.29 3.36 5.64
C ILE A 112 -12.36 2.96 7.13
N SER A 113 -13.03 1.85 7.42
CA SER A 113 -12.98 1.24 8.76
C SER A 113 -11.59 0.67 8.99
N LEU A 114 -10.77 1.37 9.78
CA LEU A 114 -9.39 1.00 10.04
C LEU A 114 -9.30 -0.16 11.03
N ILE A 115 -8.31 -1.03 10.84
CA ILE A 115 -8.02 -2.18 11.70
C ILE A 115 -6.90 -1.76 12.66
N THR A 116 -7.17 -1.83 13.96
CA THR A 116 -6.20 -1.54 15.02
C THR A 116 -5.51 -2.83 15.46
N GLY A 117 -4.19 -2.77 15.59
CA GLY A 117 -3.33 -3.88 15.96
C GLY A 117 -3.07 -4.82 14.79
N HIS A 118 -1.99 -5.57 14.84
CA HIS A 118 -1.84 -6.78 14.03
C HIS A 118 -2.85 -7.77 14.58
N ALA A 119 -4.11 -7.72 14.07
CA ALA A 119 -5.21 -8.54 14.55
C ALA A 119 -4.91 -10.01 14.27
N HIS A 120 -4.23 -10.65 15.23
CA HIS A 120 -4.27 -12.09 15.34
C HIS A 120 -5.69 -12.44 15.77
N LEU A 121 -6.54 -12.86 14.84
CA LEU A 121 -7.85 -13.43 15.12
C LEU A 121 -7.65 -14.80 15.80
N HIS A 122 -7.19 -14.78 17.04
CA HIS A 122 -7.37 -15.86 17.98
C HIS A 122 -8.64 -15.55 18.79
N SER A 123 -9.77 -16.05 18.30
CA SER A 123 -10.96 -16.21 19.11
C SER A 123 -10.71 -17.32 20.13
N GLU A 124 -9.97 -17.05 21.18
CA GLU A 124 -10.00 -17.85 22.40
C GLU A 124 -10.84 -17.10 23.43
N LYS A 125 -11.99 -17.71 23.72
CA LYS A 125 -12.83 -17.32 24.84
C LYS A 125 -12.07 -17.61 26.15
N HIS A 126 -11.37 -16.63 26.67
CA HIS A 126 -10.96 -16.68 28.08
C HIS A 126 -12.11 -16.24 28.96
N HIS A 127 -12.72 -17.23 29.63
CA HIS A 127 -13.54 -16.98 30.79
C HIS A 127 -12.63 -16.41 31.92
N HIS A 128 -12.66 -15.11 32.11
CA HIS A 128 -12.20 -14.55 33.40
C HIS A 128 -13.34 -14.55 34.38
N SER A 129 -13.20 -15.39 35.40
CA SER A 129 -13.97 -15.34 36.62
C SER A 129 -13.68 -14.02 37.36
N ILE A 130 -14.72 -13.21 37.50
CA ILE A 130 -14.68 -11.98 38.28
C ILE A 130 -14.82 -12.37 39.76
N SER A 131 -13.81 -12.05 40.55
CA SER A 131 -13.94 -12.02 42.02
C SER A 131 -14.33 -10.59 42.42
N GLU A 132 -15.51 -10.50 43.02
CA GLU A 132 -16.03 -9.28 43.67
C GLU A 132 -15.16 -8.87 44.86
N SER A 133 -14.80 -7.59 44.93
CA SER A 133 -14.57 -6.93 46.21
C SER A 133 -15.08 -5.49 46.17
N ASN A 134 -16.04 -5.21 47.02
CA ASN A 134 -16.69 -3.94 47.29
C ASN A 134 -15.74 -2.87 47.84
N ALA A 135 -15.85 -1.64 47.34
CA ALA A 135 -15.69 -0.44 48.15
C ALA A 135 -16.41 0.74 47.49
N VAL A 136 -17.35 1.27 48.20
CA VAL A 136 -18.08 2.52 47.95
C VAL A 136 -17.15 3.69 48.27
N ASP A 137 -17.04 4.69 47.40
CA ASP A 137 -16.96 6.08 47.85
C ASP A 137 -17.43 7.08 46.81
N THR A 138 -18.23 8.02 47.30
CA THR A 138 -18.88 9.12 46.61
C THR A 138 -17.96 10.32 46.50
N ALA A 139 -17.82 10.91 45.27
CA ALA A 139 -17.54 12.34 45.16
C ALA A 139 -17.99 12.89 43.78
N HIS A 140 -18.89 13.84 43.84
CA HIS A 140 -19.26 14.77 42.77
C HIS A 140 -18.03 15.53 42.27
N GLU A 141 -17.78 15.53 40.97
CA GLU A 141 -17.09 16.64 40.34
C GLU A 141 -17.56 16.91 38.88
N GLN A 142 -17.75 18.17 38.66
CA GLN A 142 -18.35 18.93 37.59
C GLN A 142 -17.82 18.58 36.18
N PHE A 143 -18.76 18.42 35.24
CA PHE A 143 -18.54 18.50 33.79
C PHE A 143 -17.89 19.85 33.45
N ARG A 144 -16.64 19.78 32.98
CA ARG A 144 -16.04 20.80 32.13
C ARG A 144 -15.89 20.22 30.72
N GLU A 145 -16.74 20.68 29.85
CA GLU A 145 -16.55 20.56 28.41
C GLU A 145 -15.25 21.26 28.02
N SER A 146 -14.15 20.51 27.87
CA SER A 146 -13.00 20.96 27.13
C SER A 146 -13.01 20.21 25.81
N SER A 147 -13.23 20.96 24.73
CA SER A 147 -13.04 20.53 23.35
C SER A 147 -11.57 20.13 23.12
N MET A 148 -11.22 18.92 23.53
CA MET A 148 -10.00 18.26 23.06
C MET A 148 -10.32 17.66 21.71
N THR A 149 -9.80 18.28 20.65
CA THR A 149 -9.56 17.59 19.37
C THR A 149 -8.73 16.35 19.70
N ALA A 150 -9.38 15.19 19.70
CA ALA A 150 -8.74 13.92 19.89
C ALA A 150 -7.80 13.70 18.68
N GLN A 151 -6.53 14.02 18.85
CA GLN A 151 -5.48 13.44 18.05
C GLN A 151 -5.44 11.96 18.39
N THR A 152 -6.21 11.17 17.65
CA THR A 152 -6.14 9.71 17.70
C THR A 152 -4.72 9.35 17.28
N SER A 153 -3.91 8.83 18.19
CA SER A 153 -2.58 8.31 17.86
C SER A 153 -2.79 7.17 16.87
N ILE A 154 -2.21 7.32 15.67
CA ILE A 154 -2.33 6.35 14.56
C ILE A 154 -1.42 5.13 14.81
N THR A 155 -0.65 5.13 15.89
CA THR A 155 0.20 4.02 16.32
C THR A 155 -0.61 2.73 16.49
N GLY A 156 -0.22 1.70 15.75
CA GLY A 156 -0.85 0.37 15.83
C GLY A 156 -2.01 0.16 14.86
N ILE A 157 -2.23 1.04 13.87
CA ILE A 157 -3.18 0.82 12.78
C ILE A 157 -2.45 0.10 11.64
N ASP A 158 -3.07 -0.96 11.11
CA ASP A 158 -2.60 -1.61 9.89
C ASP A 158 -2.71 -0.64 8.70
N PRO A 159 -1.60 -0.30 8.01
CA PRO A 159 -1.62 0.69 6.95
C PRO A 159 -2.06 0.13 5.59
N HIS A 160 -2.17 -1.20 5.41
CA HIS A 160 -2.31 -1.88 4.12
C HIS A 160 -3.72 -1.82 3.50
N ILE A 161 -4.39 -0.69 3.64
CA ILE A 161 -5.78 -0.47 3.19
C ILE A 161 -5.99 -0.69 1.68
N TRP A 162 -4.95 -0.50 0.86
CA TRP A 162 -5.04 -0.59 -0.60
C TRP A 162 -5.20 -2.01 -1.14
N ASN A 163 -4.91 -3.04 -0.33
CA ASN A 163 -4.95 -4.44 -0.75
C ASN A 163 -6.35 -5.05 -0.76
N SER A 164 -7.41 -4.28 -0.48
CA SER A 164 -8.80 -4.71 -0.63
C SER A 164 -9.51 -3.90 -1.72
N PRO A 165 -10.22 -4.52 -2.67
CA PRO A 165 -11.03 -3.83 -3.68
C PRO A 165 -12.10 -2.90 -3.05
N ARG A 166 -12.69 -3.29 -1.92
CA ARG A 166 -13.68 -2.48 -1.21
C ARG A 166 -13.06 -1.19 -0.66
N SER A 167 -11.89 -1.29 -0.05
CA SER A 167 -11.12 -0.12 0.37
C SER A 167 -10.62 0.68 -0.83
N ALA A 168 -10.19 0.04 -1.92
CA ALA A 168 -9.72 0.71 -3.13
C ALA A 168 -10.82 1.59 -3.77
N LYS A 169 -12.11 1.20 -3.68
CA LYS A 169 -13.24 2.05 -4.12
C LYS A 169 -13.33 3.34 -3.29
N VAL A 170 -13.16 3.26 -1.98
CA VAL A 170 -13.13 4.43 -1.10
C VAL A 170 -11.91 5.31 -1.38
N ILE A 171 -10.75 4.71 -1.57
CA ILE A 171 -9.52 5.40 -1.96
C ILE A 171 -9.72 6.16 -3.28
N ALA A 172 -10.25 5.49 -4.32
CA ALA A 172 -10.53 6.11 -5.61
C ALA A 172 -11.52 7.28 -5.50
N LYS A 173 -12.53 7.16 -4.63
CA LYS A 173 -13.46 8.25 -4.35
C LYS A 173 -12.77 9.44 -3.70
N ASN A 174 -11.93 9.23 -2.71
CA ASN A 174 -11.21 10.30 -2.03
C ASN A 174 -10.23 11.00 -2.97
N ILE A 175 -9.56 10.26 -3.87
CA ILE A 175 -8.72 10.84 -4.93
C ILE A 175 -9.58 11.71 -5.86
N TYR A 176 -10.70 11.18 -6.37
CA TYR A 176 -11.61 11.90 -7.27
C TYR A 176 -12.14 13.17 -6.61
N ASP A 177 -12.65 13.11 -5.39
CA ASP A 177 -13.16 14.26 -4.64
C ASP A 177 -12.07 15.33 -4.44
N GLY A 178 -10.84 14.91 -4.09
CA GLY A 178 -9.72 15.83 -3.91
C GLY A 178 -9.29 16.53 -5.20
N LEU A 179 -9.29 15.81 -6.31
CA LEU A 179 -8.97 16.37 -7.63
C LEU A 179 -10.06 17.33 -8.12
N THR A 180 -11.34 16.96 -7.97
CA THR A 180 -12.47 17.78 -8.42
C THR A 180 -12.72 19.01 -7.56
N ALA A 181 -12.20 19.07 -6.36
CA ALA A 181 -12.15 20.31 -5.57
C ALA A 181 -11.37 21.44 -6.27
N LEU A 182 -10.41 21.10 -7.14
CA LEU A 182 -9.68 22.06 -7.98
C LEU A 182 -10.13 22.06 -9.43
N TYR A 183 -10.62 20.94 -9.93
CA TYR A 183 -11.04 20.73 -11.31
C TYR A 183 -12.52 20.29 -11.39
N PRO A 184 -13.49 21.14 -10.91
CA PRO A 184 -14.89 20.72 -10.73
C PRO A 184 -15.59 20.35 -12.05
N ASP A 185 -15.18 20.96 -13.16
CA ASP A 185 -15.82 20.80 -14.46
C ASP A 185 -15.20 19.71 -15.33
N SER A 186 -14.30 18.89 -14.77
CA SER A 186 -13.67 17.81 -15.54
C SER A 186 -14.61 16.62 -15.72
N ILE A 187 -15.39 16.66 -16.82
CA ILE A 187 -16.24 15.53 -17.26
C ILE A 187 -15.39 14.26 -17.46
N ARG A 188 -14.13 14.41 -17.94
CA ARG A 188 -13.21 13.29 -18.15
C ARG A 188 -12.87 12.58 -16.85
N TYR A 189 -12.57 13.30 -15.77
CA TYR A 189 -12.25 12.68 -14.47
C TYR A 189 -13.46 11.93 -13.91
N LYS A 190 -14.66 12.49 -14.05
CA LYS A 190 -15.89 11.80 -13.68
C LYS A 190 -16.07 10.50 -14.46
N THR A 191 -15.97 10.56 -15.78
CA THR A 191 -16.13 9.37 -16.64
C THR A 191 -15.08 8.30 -16.35
N ASN A 192 -13.82 8.71 -16.12
CA ASN A 192 -12.73 7.80 -15.82
C ASN A 192 -12.90 7.18 -14.42
N TYR A 193 -13.30 7.97 -13.43
CA TYR A 193 -13.64 7.48 -12.09
C TYR A 193 -14.77 6.44 -12.14
N GLU A 194 -15.86 6.70 -12.85
CA GLU A 194 -16.97 5.75 -13.00
C GLU A 194 -16.53 4.44 -13.65
N LYS A 195 -15.66 4.49 -14.68
CA LYS A 195 -15.04 3.30 -15.29
C LYS A 195 -14.17 2.53 -14.30
N LEU A 196 -13.36 3.24 -13.50
CA LEU A 196 -12.52 2.61 -12.47
C LEU A 196 -13.38 1.90 -11.42
N ILE A 197 -14.43 2.55 -10.92
CA ILE A 197 -15.36 1.93 -9.97
C ILE A 197 -16.00 0.67 -10.55
N SER A 198 -16.47 0.71 -11.80
CA SER A 198 -17.05 -0.47 -12.47
C SER A 198 -16.05 -1.65 -12.54
N ARG A 199 -14.76 -1.37 -12.79
CA ARG A 199 -13.71 -2.41 -12.78
C ARG A 199 -13.45 -2.97 -11.38
N LEU A 200 -13.45 -2.11 -10.35
CA LEU A 200 -13.30 -2.53 -8.96
C LEU A 200 -14.53 -3.32 -8.45
N ASP A 201 -15.75 -2.95 -8.90
CA ASP A 201 -16.97 -3.72 -8.62
C ASP A 201 -16.93 -5.10 -9.28
N SER A 202 -16.45 -5.19 -10.51
CA SER A 202 -16.26 -6.46 -11.20
C SER A 202 -15.24 -7.36 -10.48
N LEU A 203 -14.15 -6.78 -9.98
CA LEU A 203 -13.17 -7.50 -9.17
C LEU A 203 -13.79 -7.98 -7.84
N ASP A 204 -14.49 -7.08 -7.11
CA ASP A 204 -15.17 -7.41 -5.84
C ASP A 204 -16.14 -8.57 -6.03
N TYR A 205 -16.95 -8.53 -7.10
CA TYR A 205 -17.87 -9.62 -7.45
C TYR A 205 -17.12 -10.93 -7.72
N ALA A 206 -16.09 -10.90 -8.57
CA ALA A 206 -15.31 -12.10 -8.90
C ALA A 206 -14.64 -12.72 -7.67
N LEU A 207 -14.14 -11.92 -6.74
CA LEU A 207 -13.54 -12.42 -5.49
C LEU A 207 -14.61 -13.02 -4.55
N ASN A 208 -15.79 -12.42 -4.45
CA ASN A 208 -16.88 -13.01 -3.68
C ASN A 208 -17.25 -14.40 -4.21
N GLU A 209 -17.43 -14.55 -5.52
CA GLU A 209 -17.71 -15.85 -6.14
C GLU A 209 -16.59 -16.87 -5.90
N MET A 210 -15.33 -16.43 -6.08
CA MET A 210 -14.14 -17.26 -5.91
C MET A 210 -14.05 -17.85 -4.49
N PHE A 211 -14.28 -17.05 -3.46
CA PHE A 211 -14.17 -17.50 -2.07
C PHE A 211 -15.42 -18.18 -1.51
N GLN A 212 -16.51 -18.32 -2.29
CA GLN A 212 -17.62 -19.20 -1.92
C GLN A 212 -17.24 -20.68 -1.99
N THR A 213 -16.36 -21.05 -2.90
CA THR A 213 -15.98 -22.45 -3.16
C THR A 213 -14.49 -22.73 -2.99
N GLY A 214 -13.66 -21.69 -3.01
CA GLY A 214 -12.21 -21.80 -2.88
C GLY A 214 -11.73 -21.88 -1.44
N ASN A 215 -10.42 -22.01 -1.28
CA ASN A 215 -9.76 -21.95 0.01
C ASN A 215 -9.93 -20.57 0.66
N THR A 216 -10.18 -20.54 1.96
CA THR A 216 -10.38 -19.29 2.72
C THR A 216 -9.32 -19.06 3.79
N ALA A 217 -8.29 -19.94 3.88
CA ALA A 217 -7.19 -19.79 4.81
C ALA A 217 -5.86 -19.78 4.07
N PHE A 218 -4.96 -18.88 4.46
CA PHE A 218 -3.62 -18.78 3.89
C PHE A 218 -2.60 -18.33 4.93
N ILE A 219 -1.35 -18.68 4.68
CA ILE A 219 -0.22 -18.22 5.48
C ILE A 219 0.59 -17.18 4.69
N ILE A 220 1.04 -16.15 5.38
CA ILE A 220 1.79 -15.05 4.81
C ILE A 220 2.92 -14.66 5.77
N TYR A 221 4.07 -14.24 5.25
CA TYR A 221 5.16 -13.80 6.13
C TYR A 221 4.76 -12.57 6.94
N HIS A 222 4.60 -11.42 6.30
CA HIS A 222 4.14 -10.16 6.91
C HIS A 222 2.64 -9.92 6.58
N PRO A 223 1.78 -9.54 7.54
CA PRO A 223 0.32 -9.54 7.40
C PRO A 223 -0.21 -8.36 6.56
N ALA A 224 0.19 -8.25 5.30
CA ALA A 224 -0.23 -7.15 4.41
C ALA A 224 -1.61 -7.30 3.77
N LEU A 225 -2.35 -8.40 4.00
CA LEU A 225 -3.65 -8.65 3.37
C LEU A 225 -4.83 -8.63 4.36
N THR A 226 -4.67 -7.95 5.51
CA THR A 226 -5.65 -7.96 6.61
C THR A 226 -7.01 -7.38 6.19
N TYR A 227 -7.01 -6.29 5.40
CA TYR A 227 -8.26 -5.70 4.88
C TYR A 227 -8.94 -6.61 3.85
N LEU A 228 -8.17 -7.26 3.00
CA LEU A 228 -8.69 -8.29 2.09
C LEU A 228 -9.31 -9.45 2.89
N ALA A 229 -8.59 -9.96 3.89
CA ALA A 229 -9.06 -11.04 4.75
C ALA A 229 -10.36 -10.69 5.47
N ARG A 230 -10.46 -9.49 6.04
CA ARG A 230 -11.70 -8.98 6.65
C ARG A 230 -12.85 -8.95 5.64
N ASP A 231 -12.62 -8.38 4.47
CA ASP A 231 -13.68 -8.07 3.51
C ASP A 231 -14.25 -9.32 2.82
N TYR A 232 -13.45 -10.39 2.72
CA TYR A 232 -13.88 -11.67 2.11
C TYR A 232 -13.92 -12.84 3.09
N ASN A 233 -13.90 -12.54 4.41
CA ASN A 233 -13.96 -13.55 5.47
C ASN A 233 -12.87 -14.63 5.34
N LEU A 234 -11.65 -14.22 5.01
CA LEU A 234 -10.49 -15.10 4.91
C LEU A 234 -9.76 -15.17 6.25
N ARG A 235 -9.08 -16.27 6.50
CA ARG A 235 -8.20 -16.46 7.63
C ARG A 235 -6.75 -16.26 7.22
N GLN A 236 -6.22 -15.05 7.45
CA GLN A 236 -4.80 -14.74 7.31
C GLN A 236 -4.04 -15.22 8.54
N ILE A 237 -2.98 -15.97 8.35
CA ILE A 237 -2.06 -16.42 9.39
C ILE A 237 -0.68 -15.85 9.06
N SER A 238 -0.14 -14.98 9.92
CA SER A 238 1.18 -14.39 9.71
C SER A 238 2.28 -15.25 10.30
N LEU A 239 3.40 -15.34 9.61
CA LEU A 239 4.63 -15.96 10.10
C LEU A 239 5.33 -15.04 11.10
N GLU A 240 5.44 -13.79 10.74
CA GLU A 240 5.96 -12.72 11.58
C GLU A 240 4.95 -12.36 12.69
N LYS A 241 5.47 -12.05 13.87
CA LYS A 241 4.68 -11.57 15.00
C LYS A 241 5.25 -10.24 15.50
N GLU A 242 4.48 -9.16 15.38
CA GLU A 242 4.88 -7.81 15.85
C GLU A 242 6.25 -7.34 15.27
N GLY A 243 6.49 -7.57 13.99
CA GLY A 243 7.74 -7.19 13.33
C GLY A 243 8.94 -8.08 13.70
N LYS A 244 8.71 -9.22 14.37
CA LYS A 244 9.77 -10.11 14.84
C LYS A 244 9.70 -11.48 14.18
N GLU A 245 10.88 -12.08 14.01
CA GLU A 245 11.00 -13.47 13.59
C GLU A 245 10.24 -14.41 14.55
N PRO A 246 9.60 -15.48 14.03
CA PRO A 246 8.82 -16.40 14.83
C PRO A 246 9.68 -17.17 15.81
N SER A 247 9.19 -17.39 17.04
CA SER A 247 9.83 -18.29 17.99
C SER A 247 9.66 -19.75 17.56
N ALA A 248 10.55 -20.65 18.04
CA ALA A 248 10.45 -22.08 17.75
C ALA A 248 9.12 -22.70 18.22
N GLU A 249 8.58 -22.24 19.35
CA GLU A 249 7.27 -22.67 19.84
C GLU A 249 6.13 -22.23 18.91
N TYR A 250 6.17 -20.97 18.45
CA TYR A 250 5.20 -20.47 17.50
C TYR A 250 5.26 -21.21 16.16
N LEU A 251 6.45 -21.49 15.66
CA LEU A 251 6.63 -22.31 14.44
C LEU A 251 5.99 -23.69 14.58
N LYS A 252 6.13 -24.36 15.74
CA LYS A 252 5.48 -25.65 15.97
C LYS A 252 3.95 -25.54 15.94
N GLN A 253 3.37 -24.54 16.61
CA GLN A 253 1.92 -24.28 16.58
C GLN A 253 1.43 -23.97 15.16
N LEU A 254 2.25 -23.26 14.39
CA LEU A 254 1.97 -22.89 13.01
C LEU A 254 1.95 -24.13 12.10
N ILE A 255 2.89 -25.05 12.24
CA ILE A 255 2.94 -26.32 11.53
C ILE A 255 1.63 -27.12 11.75
N ASP A 256 1.20 -27.25 13.01
CA ASP A 256 -0.05 -27.95 13.34
C ASP A 256 -1.27 -27.26 12.71
N THR A 257 -1.27 -25.93 12.69
CA THR A 257 -2.36 -25.12 12.11
C THR A 257 -2.41 -25.27 10.60
N VAL A 258 -1.26 -25.22 9.92
CA VAL A 258 -1.13 -25.38 8.47
C VAL A 258 -1.65 -26.74 8.03
N LYS A 259 -1.26 -27.81 8.73
CA LYS A 259 -1.73 -29.18 8.48
C LYS A 259 -3.25 -29.33 8.71
N LYS A 260 -3.78 -28.75 9.80
CA LYS A 260 -5.21 -28.79 10.12
C LYS A 260 -6.08 -28.08 9.09
N LEU A 261 -5.59 -26.99 8.51
CA LEU A 261 -6.31 -26.17 7.54
C LEU A 261 -6.01 -26.53 6.08
N ASN A 262 -5.19 -27.58 5.83
CA ASN A 262 -4.72 -27.97 4.51
C ASN A 262 -4.14 -26.81 3.70
N ILE A 263 -3.38 -25.94 4.36
CA ILE A 263 -2.67 -24.86 3.66
C ILE A 263 -1.45 -25.47 2.96
N ASN A 264 -1.32 -25.22 1.65
CA ASN A 264 -0.33 -25.88 0.82
C ASN A 264 0.64 -24.90 0.13
N GLN A 265 0.69 -23.63 0.59
CA GLN A 265 1.65 -22.62 0.14
C GLN A 265 1.82 -21.52 1.16
N ILE A 266 2.98 -20.82 1.12
CA ILE A 266 3.32 -19.69 1.96
C ILE A 266 3.50 -18.47 1.07
N PHE A 267 2.79 -17.39 1.35
CA PHE A 267 3.01 -16.11 0.68
C PHE A 267 4.09 -15.29 1.39
N TYR A 268 4.97 -14.65 0.64
CA TYR A 268 5.96 -13.75 1.21
C TYR A 268 6.27 -12.55 0.32
N GLN A 269 6.60 -11.44 0.93
CA GLN A 269 7.05 -10.24 0.26
C GLN A 269 8.59 -10.26 0.15
N GLN A 270 9.12 -9.88 -1.03
CA GLN A 270 10.55 -9.99 -1.33
C GLN A 270 11.47 -9.11 -0.46
N GLN A 271 10.93 -8.07 0.18
CA GLN A 271 11.67 -7.19 1.08
C GLN A 271 11.98 -7.79 2.46
N PHE A 272 11.37 -8.93 2.80
CA PHE A 272 11.61 -9.61 4.07
C PHE A 272 12.60 -10.78 3.95
N SER A 273 13.11 -11.22 5.09
CA SER A 273 14.07 -12.34 5.15
C SER A 273 13.47 -13.63 4.56
N ARG A 274 14.15 -14.14 3.54
CA ARG A 274 13.74 -15.39 2.88
C ARG A 274 14.07 -16.63 3.72
N SER A 275 15.03 -16.56 4.63
CA SER A 275 15.52 -17.73 5.39
C SER A 275 14.43 -18.38 6.24
N SER A 276 13.61 -17.60 6.94
CA SER A 276 12.51 -18.13 7.77
C SER A 276 11.39 -18.70 6.92
N VAL A 277 11.11 -18.09 5.77
CA VAL A 277 10.15 -18.59 4.79
C VAL A 277 10.60 -19.94 4.22
N GLU A 278 11.87 -20.05 3.81
CA GLU A 278 12.47 -21.29 3.28
C GLU A 278 12.52 -22.39 4.34
N ALA A 279 12.88 -22.06 5.58
CA ALA A 279 12.88 -23.02 6.67
C ALA A 279 11.49 -23.64 6.88
N LEU A 280 10.44 -22.81 6.93
CA LEU A 280 9.08 -23.29 7.08
C LEU A 280 8.58 -24.04 5.84
N SER A 281 8.89 -23.55 4.65
CA SER A 281 8.57 -24.19 3.36
C SER A 281 9.14 -25.62 3.30
N ASN A 282 10.42 -25.79 3.69
CA ASN A 282 11.08 -27.08 3.72
C ASN A 282 10.50 -28.02 4.80
N GLU A 283 10.21 -27.48 6.01
CA GLU A 283 9.66 -28.27 7.12
C GLU A 283 8.25 -28.78 6.81
N LEU A 284 7.44 -27.98 6.08
CA LEU A 284 6.08 -28.33 5.72
C LEU A 284 5.94 -29.01 4.35
N ASP A 285 7.02 -29.06 3.57
CA ASP A 285 7.02 -29.51 2.17
C ASP A 285 5.97 -28.78 1.31
N ILE A 286 5.87 -27.44 1.47
CA ILE A 286 4.97 -26.57 0.72
C ILE A 286 5.72 -25.41 0.06
N PRO A 287 5.35 -24.96 -1.16
CA PRO A 287 6.05 -23.91 -1.87
C PRO A 287 5.89 -22.55 -1.21
N ALA A 288 6.94 -21.74 -1.31
CA ALA A 288 6.93 -20.32 -0.97
C ALA A 288 6.66 -19.48 -2.23
N ILE A 289 5.60 -18.70 -2.21
CA ILE A 289 5.09 -17.89 -3.33
C ILE A 289 5.38 -16.41 -3.07
N PRO A 290 6.20 -15.76 -3.90
CA PRO A 290 6.44 -14.34 -3.76
C PRO A 290 5.22 -13.53 -4.23
N PHE A 291 4.91 -12.44 -3.53
CA PHE A 291 3.97 -11.44 -3.99
C PHE A 291 4.45 -10.03 -3.63
N ASP A 292 3.99 -9.04 -4.38
CA ASP A 292 4.30 -7.64 -4.13
C ASP A 292 3.02 -6.86 -3.82
N PRO A 293 2.79 -6.45 -2.55
CA PRO A 293 1.63 -5.65 -2.19
C PRO A 293 1.63 -4.25 -2.83
N LEU A 294 2.80 -3.80 -3.35
CA LEU A 294 2.99 -2.52 -4.02
C LEU A 294 3.01 -2.64 -5.56
N ALA A 295 2.59 -3.77 -6.11
CA ALA A 295 2.57 -3.93 -7.57
C ALA A 295 1.78 -2.80 -8.26
N PRO A 296 2.29 -2.25 -9.37
CA PRO A 296 1.69 -1.08 -10.01
C PRO A 296 0.23 -1.29 -10.46
N ASN A 297 -0.11 -2.49 -10.95
CA ASN A 297 -1.49 -2.81 -11.34
C ASN A 297 -2.24 -3.49 -10.20
N LEU A 298 -2.84 -2.69 -9.32
CA LEU A 298 -3.57 -3.15 -8.15
C LEU A 298 -4.66 -4.18 -8.49
N ILE A 299 -5.46 -3.98 -9.54
CA ILE A 299 -6.56 -4.86 -9.91
C ILE A 299 -6.04 -6.25 -10.30
N GLN A 300 -5.06 -6.30 -11.19
CA GLN A 300 -4.48 -7.57 -11.63
C GLN A 300 -3.74 -8.28 -10.52
N ASN A 301 -2.99 -7.53 -9.69
CA ASN A 301 -2.26 -8.08 -8.57
C ASN A 301 -3.19 -8.71 -7.54
N THR A 302 -4.28 -8.01 -7.17
CA THR A 302 -5.29 -8.55 -6.24
C THR A 302 -5.95 -9.81 -6.80
N LEU A 303 -6.31 -9.81 -8.08
CA LEU A 303 -6.90 -11.00 -8.71
C LEU A 303 -5.93 -12.20 -8.68
N ASN A 304 -4.65 -11.96 -9.01
CA ASN A 304 -3.64 -13.02 -9.04
C ASN A 304 -3.42 -13.64 -7.65
N ILE A 305 -3.25 -12.82 -6.61
CA ILE A 305 -3.02 -13.35 -5.25
C ILE A 305 -4.25 -14.09 -4.73
N CYS A 306 -5.46 -13.55 -4.98
CA CYS A 306 -6.71 -14.21 -4.57
C CYS A 306 -6.93 -15.54 -5.30
N THR A 307 -6.58 -15.62 -6.60
CA THR A 307 -6.63 -16.89 -7.35
C THR A 307 -5.71 -17.93 -6.73
N GLN A 308 -4.49 -17.53 -6.36
CA GLN A 308 -3.53 -18.44 -5.69
C GLN A 308 -4.01 -18.84 -4.29
N ILE A 309 -4.66 -17.97 -3.54
CA ILE A 309 -5.23 -18.32 -2.22
C ILE A 309 -6.38 -19.32 -2.38
N ALA A 310 -7.30 -19.08 -3.30
CA ALA A 310 -8.50 -19.88 -3.49
C ALA A 310 -8.23 -21.24 -4.15
N HIS A 311 -7.26 -21.28 -5.05
CA HIS A 311 -6.95 -22.46 -5.90
C HIS A 311 -5.42 -22.70 -5.92
N PRO A 312 -4.86 -23.08 -4.77
CA PRO A 312 -3.43 -23.29 -4.60
C PRO A 312 -2.88 -24.49 -5.37
#